data_49f119849e34eb0f69c15ae4ed9f6967
#
_entry.id   49f119849e34eb0f69c15ae4ed9f6967
#
_cell.length_a   1.000
_cell.length_b   1.000
_cell.length_c   1.000
_cell.angle_alpha   90.00
_cell.angle_beta   90.00
_cell.angle_gamma   90.00
#
_symmetry.space_group_name_H-M   'P 1'
#
loop_
_entity.id
_entity.type
_entity.pdbx_description
1 polymer ?
#
loop_
_entity_poly.entity_id
_entity_poly.type
_entity_poly.pdbx_seq_one_letter_code
_entity_poly.pdbx_strand_id
1 'polypeptide(L)'
;YKDDENLPEENKEFGNLRMDMSKTPIVMETSFNHGEAIEHNLFKLYLAISDTGITKRIKNFKLGVIIVPTDALKLNANMDSVVGSYEKWKKYFRLYEGMNLPPYVLIGLQSFKSFKVKEEREEVPKITSPKTGKLINDSGKKGQLIKVWTEDL
;
A
#
# COMPACT_ATOMS: atom_id res chain seq x y z
N TYR A 1 11.34 13.58 9.27
CA TYR A 1 10.56 13.06 8.15
C TYR A 1 9.28 13.86 8.08
N LYS A 2 8.88 14.28 6.87
CA LYS A 2 7.55 14.83 6.64
C LYS A 2 6.68 13.70 6.13
N ASP A 3 5.67 13.39 6.90
CA ASP A 3 4.64 12.43 6.52
C ASP A 3 3.65 13.12 5.57
N ASP A 4 3.12 12.38 4.62
CA ASP A 4 2.05 12.84 3.72
C ASP A 4 2.36 14.13 2.92
N GLU A 5 3.50 14.23 2.28
CA GLU A 5 3.71 15.32 1.32
C GLU A 5 2.75 15.19 0.12
N ASN A 6 1.85 16.14 -0.01
CA ASN A 6 0.98 16.25 -1.18
C ASN A 6 1.79 16.67 -2.41
N LEU A 7 1.46 16.12 -3.55
CA LEU A 7 1.87 16.70 -4.82
C LEU A 7 1.28 18.12 -4.95
N PRO A 8 1.96 19.02 -5.68
CA PRO A 8 1.53 20.40 -5.81
C PRO A 8 0.06 20.56 -6.23
N GLU A 9 -0.58 21.62 -5.76
CA GLU A 9 -1.98 21.92 -6.05
C GLU A 9 -2.32 22.00 -7.55
N GLU A 10 -1.32 22.32 -8.38
CA GLU A 10 -1.44 22.37 -9.83
C GLU A 10 -1.83 21.03 -10.46
N ASN A 11 -1.70 19.92 -9.71
CA ASN A 11 -2.06 18.57 -10.13
C ASN A 11 -3.37 18.08 -9.51
N LYS A 12 -4.26 18.96 -9.08
CA LYS A 12 -5.59 18.59 -8.54
C LYS A 12 -6.43 17.76 -9.51
N GLU A 13 -6.16 17.86 -10.80
CA GLU A 13 -6.80 17.03 -11.83
C GLU A 13 -6.47 15.53 -11.68
N PHE A 14 -5.32 15.19 -11.10
CA PHE A 14 -4.91 13.81 -10.84
C PHE A 14 -5.26 13.31 -9.42
N GLY A 15 -6.02 14.09 -8.67
CA GLY A 15 -6.38 13.78 -7.28
C GLY A 15 -5.26 14.10 -6.29
N ASN A 16 -5.53 13.88 -5.02
CA ASN A 16 -4.56 14.07 -3.94
C ASN A 16 -3.57 12.89 -3.91
N LEU A 17 -2.58 12.91 -4.79
CA LEU A 17 -1.48 11.94 -4.73
C LEU A 17 -0.60 12.31 -3.54
N ARG A 18 -0.68 11.51 -2.49
CA ARG A 18 0.15 11.65 -1.29
C ARG A 18 1.24 10.61 -1.28
N MET A 19 2.43 11.02 -0.84
CA MET A 19 3.54 10.11 -0.56
C MET A 19 3.58 9.82 0.93
N ASP A 20 3.78 8.56 1.32
CA ASP A 20 3.79 8.18 2.73
C ASP A 20 4.95 8.85 3.48
N MET A 21 6.13 8.86 2.88
CA MET A 21 7.31 9.49 3.48
C MET A 21 8.20 10.13 2.41
N SER A 22 8.86 11.21 2.77
CA SER A 22 9.87 11.82 1.91
C SER A 22 10.99 12.48 2.66
N LYS A 23 12.20 12.34 2.15
CA LYS A 23 13.39 13.11 2.56
C LYS A 23 14.30 13.19 1.35
N THR A 24 14.41 14.38 0.76
CA THR A 24 15.26 14.60 -0.40
C THR A 24 16.65 13.99 -0.20
N PRO A 25 17.15 13.15 -1.12
CA PRO A 25 16.62 12.88 -2.46
C PRO A 25 15.72 11.64 -2.56
N ILE A 26 15.18 11.12 -1.48
CA ILE A 26 14.43 9.86 -1.42
C ILE A 26 12.96 10.13 -1.18
N VAL A 27 12.10 9.38 -1.89
CA VAL A 27 10.67 9.30 -1.65
C VAL A 27 10.28 7.85 -1.42
N MET A 28 9.32 7.60 -0.49
CA MET A 28 8.99 6.27 -0.05
C MET A 28 7.47 6.06 -0.01
N GLU A 29 7.06 4.87 -0.42
CA GLU A 29 5.70 4.35 -0.31
C GLU A 29 5.71 3.02 0.44
N THR A 30 4.77 2.87 1.37
CA THR A 30 4.46 1.58 2.00
C THR A 30 3.19 1.02 1.39
N SER A 31 3.26 -0.14 0.76
CA SER A 31 2.12 -0.69 0.04
C SER A 31 1.64 -2.00 0.67
N PHE A 32 0.74 -1.84 1.65
CA PHE A 32 -0.02 -2.92 2.27
C PHE A 32 -1.47 -2.97 1.75
N ASN A 33 -1.71 -2.28 0.66
CA ASN A 33 -3.01 -2.18 0.01
C ASN A 33 -3.24 -3.35 -0.97
N HIS A 34 -4.44 -3.38 -1.55
CA HIS A 34 -4.79 -4.32 -2.59
C HIS A 34 -3.79 -4.28 -3.75
N GLY A 35 -3.50 -5.43 -4.31
CA GLY A 35 -2.55 -5.56 -5.42
C GLY A 35 -2.92 -4.75 -6.67
N GLU A 36 -4.14 -4.28 -6.78
CA GLU A 36 -4.59 -3.35 -7.82
C GLU A 36 -3.99 -1.94 -7.66
N ALA A 37 -3.58 -1.58 -6.43
CA ALA A 37 -2.93 -0.30 -6.17
C ALA A 37 -1.46 -0.24 -6.63
N ILE A 38 -0.88 -1.34 -7.11
CA ILE A 38 0.53 -1.39 -7.53
C ILE A 38 0.81 -0.36 -8.63
N GLU A 39 -0.02 -0.35 -9.66
CA GLU A 39 0.15 0.58 -10.79
C GLU A 39 -0.01 2.03 -10.35
N HIS A 40 -0.98 2.30 -9.49
CA HIS A 40 -1.18 3.64 -8.94
C HIS A 40 0.03 4.11 -8.12
N ASN A 41 0.58 3.26 -7.27
CA ASN A 41 1.76 3.59 -6.46
C ASN A 41 3.02 3.76 -7.32
N LEU A 42 3.20 2.94 -8.36
CA LEU A 42 4.27 3.12 -9.33
C LEU A 42 4.14 4.47 -10.06
N PHE A 43 2.93 4.82 -10.47
CA PHE A 43 2.66 6.08 -11.14
C PHE A 43 2.94 7.29 -10.24
N LYS A 44 2.52 7.25 -8.97
CA LYS A 44 2.86 8.28 -7.98
C LYS A 44 4.36 8.50 -7.88
N LEU A 45 5.10 7.42 -7.70
CA LEU A 45 6.56 7.47 -7.59
C LEU A 45 7.22 7.95 -8.88
N TYR A 46 6.72 7.52 -10.03
CA TYR A 46 7.17 8.01 -11.32
C TYR A 46 7.03 9.54 -11.40
N LEU A 47 5.87 10.07 -11.09
CA LEU A 47 5.63 11.51 -11.11
C LEU A 47 6.52 12.27 -10.12
N ALA A 48 6.78 11.66 -8.95
CA ALA A 48 7.62 12.30 -7.93
C ALA A 48 9.10 12.39 -8.31
N ILE A 49 9.61 11.42 -9.11
CA ILE A 49 11.03 11.32 -9.42
C ILE A 49 11.36 11.85 -10.82
N SER A 50 10.42 11.68 -11.76
CA SER A 50 10.61 12.12 -13.14
C SER A 50 10.50 13.64 -13.24
N ASP A 51 11.49 14.26 -13.86
CA ASP A 51 11.46 15.69 -14.20
C ASP A 51 10.54 15.91 -15.42
N THR A 52 9.26 15.64 -15.26
CA THR A 52 8.30 15.74 -16.36
C THR A 52 7.88 17.17 -16.68
N GLY A 53 8.42 18.16 -15.95
CA GLY A 53 7.98 19.56 -16.05
C GLY A 53 6.56 19.81 -15.51
N ILE A 54 5.78 18.74 -15.26
CA ILE A 54 4.43 18.81 -14.73
C ILE A 54 4.46 19.19 -13.24
N THR A 55 5.55 18.91 -12.59
CA THR A 55 5.68 19.04 -11.12
C THR A 55 6.76 20.03 -10.73
N LYS A 56 6.65 21.27 -11.19
CA LYS A 56 7.64 22.36 -10.96
C LYS A 56 8.02 22.61 -9.48
N ARG A 57 7.37 21.96 -8.53
CA ARG A 57 7.58 22.16 -7.08
C ARG A 57 8.06 20.93 -6.34
N ILE A 58 8.19 19.78 -7.01
CA ILE A 58 8.67 18.60 -6.30
C ILE A 58 10.16 18.74 -6.08
N LYS A 59 10.54 18.61 -4.84
CA LYS A 59 11.92 18.49 -4.38
C LYS A 59 12.60 17.43 -5.26
N ASN A 60 13.81 17.69 -5.69
CA ASN A 60 14.67 16.81 -6.52
C ASN A 60 14.78 15.38 -5.95
N PHE A 61 13.70 14.62 -5.99
CA PHE A 61 13.76 13.20 -5.67
C PHE A 61 14.52 12.46 -6.76
N LYS A 62 15.36 11.52 -6.34
CA LYS A 62 16.24 10.76 -7.23
C LYS A 62 16.02 9.26 -7.09
N LEU A 63 15.35 8.83 -6.02
CA LEU A 63 15.16 7.44 -5.69
C LEU A 63 13.79 7.22 -5.07
N GLY A 64 13.04 6.26 -5.63
CA GLY A 64 11.82 5.73 -5.05
C GLY A 64 12.11 4.49 -4.21
N VAL A 65 11.54 4.42 -3.02
CA VAL A 65 11.58 3.22 -2.17
C VAL A 65 10.17 2.71 -1.96
N ILE A 66 9.97 1.43 -2.17
CA ILE A 66 8.68 0.76 -2.00
C ILE A 66 8.86 -0.35 -0.96
N ILE A 67 8.08 -0.28 0.11
CA ILE A 67 8.09 -1.30 1.17
C ILE A 67 6.79 -2.10 1.11
N VAL A 68 6.91 -3.42 1.00
CA VAL A 68 5.78 -4.32 0.80
C VAL A 68 5.95 -5.61 1.62
N PRO A 69 4.88 -6.32 1.97
CA PRO A 69 5.01 -7.64 2.58
C PRO A 69 5.46 -8.67 1.55
N THR A 70 6.22 -9.67 1.97
CA THR A 70 6.41 -10.91 1.19
C THR A 70 5.16 -11.81 1.30
N ASP A 71 5.02 -12.79 0.40
CA ASP A 71 3.95 -13.79 0.51
C ASP A 71 4.03 -14.56 1.84
N ALA A 72 5.24 -14.84 2.32
CA ALA A 72 5.45 -15.47 3.62
C ALA A 72 4.96 -14.60 4.79
N LEU A 73 5.23 -13.30 4.77
CA LEU A 73 4.70 -12.39 5.79
C LEU A 73 3.19 -12.32 5.73
N LYS A 74 2.60 -12.22 4.54
CA LYS A 74 1.14 -12.21 4.37
C LYS A 74 0.48 -13.43 5.01
N LEU A 75 1.05 -14.61 4.76
CA LEU A 75 0.53 -15.86 5.32
C LEU A 75 0.63 -15.89 6.86
N ASN A 76 1.78 -15.54 7.41
CA ASN A 76 2.03 -15.63 8.85
C ASN A 76 1.34 -14.51 9.65
N ALA A 77 1.12 -13.36 9.04
CA ALA A 77 0.39 -12.24 9.64
C ALA A 77 -1.11 -12.28 9.34
N ASN A 78 -1.62 -13.36 8.72
CA ASN A 78 -3.02 -13.53 8.33
C ASN A 78 -3.57 -12.31 7.55
N MET A 79 -2.74 -11.73 6.68
CA MET A 79 -3.14 -10.62 5.84
C MET A 79 -4.11 -11.09 4.75
N ASP A 80 -4.92 -10.16 4.24
CA ASP A 80 -5.81 -10.44 3.13
C ASP A 80 -5.02 -10.89 1.90
N SER A 81 -5.54 -11.91 1.21
CA SER A 81 -4.95 -12.48 -0.01
C SER A 81 -4.77 -11.45 -1.13
N VAL A 82 -5.62 -10.43 -1.18
CA VAL A 82 -5.58 -9.37 -2.19
C VAL A 82 -4.45 -8.36 -1.99
N VAL A 83 -3.81 -8.33 -0.83
CA VAL A 83 -2.67 -7.44 -0.57
C VAL A 83 -1.54 -7.74 -1.56
N GLY A 84 -0.97 -6.69 -2.16
CA GLY A 84 0.16 -6.79 -3.08
C GLY A 84 1.42 -7.26 -2.35
N SER A 85 1.97 -8.42 -2.76
CA SER A 85 3.22 -8.96 -2.20
C SER A 85 4.45 -8.52 -2.98
N TYR A 86 5.62 -8.67 -2.37
CA TYR A 86 6.92 -8.46 -3.02
C TYR A 86 7.03 -9.27 -4.32
N GLU A 87 6.56 -10.52 -4.31
CA GLU A 87 6.59 -11.42 -5.46
C GLU A 87 5.67 -10.91 -6.59
N LYS A 88 4.52 -10.34 -6.21
CA LYS A 88 3.61 -9.70 -7.17
C LYS A 88 4.21 -8.42 -7.75
N TRP A 89 4.79 -7.56 -6.91
CA TRP A 89 5.47 -6.34 -7.36
C TRP A 89 6.61 -6.62 -8.33
N LYS A 90 7.42 -7.65 -8.10
CA LYS A 90 8.48 -8.07 -9.05
C LYS A 90 7.93 -8.43 -10.43
N LYS A 91 6.74 -9.03 -10.50
CA LYS A 91 6.10 -9.31 -11.80
C LYS A 91 5.72 -8.03 -12.52
N TYR A 92 5.18 -7.05 -11.79
CA TYR A 92 4.86 -5.75 -12.37
C TYR A 92 6.11 -5.02 -12.87
N PHE A 93 7.18 -4.99 -12.12
CA PHE A 93 8.44 -4.38 -12.58
C PHE A 93 8.93 -4.99 -13.90
N ARG A 94 8.79 -6.30 -14.09
CA ARG A 94 9.15 -6.96 -15.35
C ARG A 94 8.27 -6.54 -16.52
N LEU A 95 6.99 -6.24 -16.29
CA LEU A 95 6.10 -5.73 -17.33
C LEU A 95 6.53 -4.35 -17.83
N TYR A 96 7.18 -3.60 -16.98
CA TYR A 96 7.70 -2.27 -17.30
C TYR A 96 9.19 -2.27 -17.70
N GLU A 97 9.82 -3.45 -17.84
CA GLU A 97 11.15 -3.56 -18.44
C GLU A 97 11.12 -2.97 -19.86
N GLY A 98 12.03 -2.04 -20.14
CA GLY A 98 12.04 -1.30 -21.40
C GLY A 98 11.34 0.07 -21.36
N MET A 99 10.58 0.37 -20.33
CA MET A 99 10.16 1.73 -20.03
C MET A 99 11.27 2.45 -19.26
N ASN A 100 11.47 3.72 -19.55
CA ASN A 100 12.45 4.54 -18.82
C ASN A 100 11.94 4.89 -17.41
N LEU A 101 11.84 3.86 -16.56
CA LEU A 101 11.43 4.05 -15.18
C LEU A 101 12.55 4.73 -14.38
N PRO A 102 12.21 5.64 -13.46
CA PRO A 102 13.18 6.18 -12.52
C PRO A 102 13.72 5.06 -11.60
N PRO A 103 14.86 5.27 -10.93
CA PRO A 103 15.44 4.27 -10.05
C PRO A 103 14.54 3.98 -8.85
N TYR A 104 14.24 2.69 -8.64
CA TYR A 104 13.45 2.19 -7.51
C TYR A 104 14.20 1.15 -6.70
N VAL A 105 13.94 1.13 -5.40
CA VAL A 105 14.29 0.03 -4.50
C VAL A 105 13.00 -0.60 -3.99
N LEU A 106 12.85 -1.89 -4.23
CA LEU A 106 11.75 -2.68 -3.69
C LEU A 106 12.22 -3.46 -2.47
N ILE A 107 11.62 -3.22 -1.31
CA ILE A 107 11.93 -3.87 -0.05
C ILE A 107 10.80 -4.81 0.33
N GLY A 108 11.08 -6.10 0.41
CA GLY A 108 10.14 -7.12 0.90
C GLY A 108 10.33 -7.34 2.39
N LEU A 109 9.31 -7.05 3.20
CA LEU A 109 9.31 -7.37 4.61
C LEU A 109 9.12 -8.87 4.78
N GLN A 110 10.08 -9.50 5.45
CA GLN A 110 10.07 -10.94 5.68
C GLN A 110 9.11 -11.32 6.80
N SER A 111 8.70 -12.57 6.77
CA SER A 111 7.94 -13.17 7.84
C SER A 111 8.75 -13.25 9.14
N PHE A 112 8.05 -13.16 10.25
CA PHE A 112 8.61 -13.48 11.56
C PHE A 112 9.02 -14.95 11.61
N LYS A 113 10.14 -15.24 12.27
CA LYS A 113 10.66 -16.61 12.40
C LYS A 113 10.27 -17.28 13.70
N SER A 114 9.91 -16.49 14.70
CA SER A 114 9.71 -16.95 16.07
C SER A 114 8.27 -16.92 16.54
N PHE A 115 7.37 -16.26 15.81
CA PHE A 115 5.96 -16.17 16.21
C PHE A 115 5.02 -16.00 15.02
N LYS A 116 3.76 -16.31 15.24
CA LYS A 116 2.63 -15.98 14.34
C LYS A 116 1.73 -14.96 14.98
N VAL A 117 1.17 -14.08 14.16
CA VAL A 117 0.10 -13.17 14.58
C VAL A 117 -1.23 -13.91 14.47
N LYS A 118 -1.98 -13.88 15.55
CA LYS A 118 -3.35 -14.41 15.63
C LYS A 118 -4.32 -13.27 15.89
N GLU A 119 -5.54 -13.44 15.41
CA GLU A 119 -6.62 -12.50 15.63
C GLU A 119 -7.90 -13.23 16.02
N GLU A 120 -8.66 -12.65 16.90
CA GLU A 120 -10.00 -13.05 17.26
C GLU A 120 -10.97 -11.99 16.77
N ARG A 121 -12.06 -12.42 16.13
CA ARG A 121 -13.09 -11.54 15.60
C ARG A 121 -14.46 -11.98 16.08
N GLU A 122 -15.27 -11.02 16.44
CA GLU A 122 -16.68 -11.23 16.75
C GLU A 122 -17.53 -10.98 15.51
N GLU A 123 -18.51 -11.84 15.27
CA GLU A 123 -19.47 -11.61 14.20
C GLU A 123 -20.29 -10.35 14.50
N VAL A 124 -20.22 -9.41 13.56
CA VAL A 124 -21.06 -8.20 13.65
C VAL A 124 -22.48 -8.56 13.25
N PRO A 125 -23.48 -8.36 14.12
CA PRO A 125 -24.88 -8.64 13.80
C PRO A 125 -25.30 -7.93 12.52
N LYS A 126 -25.98 -8.66 11.63
CA LYS A 126 -26.53 -8.08 10.40
C LYS A 126 -27.65 -7.13 10.76
N ILE A 127 -27.42 -5.83 10.60
CA ILE A 127 -28.41 -4.78 10.84
C ILE A 127 -29.02 -4.37 9.51
N THR A 128 -30.34 -4.48 9.41
CA THR A 128 -31.09 -4.06 8.24
C THR A 128 -31.63 -2.65 8.45
N SER A 129 -31.51 -1.79 7.48
CA SER A 129 -32.11 -0.47 7.54
C SER A 129 -33.65 -0.57 7.59
N PRO A 130 -34.30 -0.04 8.62
CA PRO A 130 -35.76 -0.06 8.67
C PRO A 130 -36.42 0.79 7.58
N LYS A 131 -35.67 1.73 6.97
CA LYS A 131 -36.18 2.61 5.89
C LYS A 131 -36.02 2.01 4.50
N THR A 132 -35.00 1.21 4.24
CA THR A 132 -34.67 0.73 2.90
C THR A 132 -34.66 -0.77 2.75
N GLY A 133 -34.78 -1.52 3.83
CA GLY A 133 -34.65 -2.98 3.86
C GLY A 133 -33.24 -3.49 3.50
N LYS A 134 -32.28 -2.61 3.23
CA LYS A 134 -30.89 -2.99 2.90
C LYS A 134 -30.06 -3.21 4.16
N LEU A 135 -29.12 -4.15 4.08
CA LEU A 135 -28.13 -4.35 5.14
C LEU A 135 -27.25 -3.10 5.27
N ILE A 136 -27.16 -2.57 6.50
CA ILE A 136 -26.38 -1.37 6.80
C ILE A 136 -24.91 -1.70 7.01
N ASN A 137 -24.63 -2.90 7.53
CA ASN A 137 -23.30 -3.36 7.90
C ASN A 137 -22.84 -4.57 7.08
N ASP A 138 -23.35 -4.71 5.84
CA ASP A 138 -22.89 -5.75 4.92
C ASP A 138 -21.51 -5.38 4.37
N SER A 139 -20.53 -5.46 5.25
CA SER A 139 -19.13 -5.31 4.84
C SER A 139 -18.58 -6.58 4.19
N GLY A 140 -19.38 -7.65 4.11
CA GLY A 140 -18.95 -8.96 3.58
C GLY A 140 -17.74 -9.55 4.31
N LYS A 141 -17.40 -9.03 5.51
CA LYS A 141 -16.09 -9.17 6.10
C LYS A 141 -16.10 -9.83 7.46
N LYS A 142 -15.02 -10.49 7.68
CA LYS A 142 -14.52 -11.08 8.90
C LYS A 142 -14.86 -10.23 10.13
N GLY A 143 -16.00 -10.18 10.71
CA GLY A 143 -16.42 -9.56 11.96
C GLY A 143 -15.56 -8.42 12.56
N GLN A 144 -15.97 -7.88 13.67
CA GLN A 144 -15.19 -6.87 14.40
C GLN A 144 -13.97 -7.51 15.06
N LEU A 145 -12.78 -6.94 14.84
CA LEU A 145 -11.55 -7.38 15.52
C LEU A 145 -11.66 -7.10 17.02
N ILE A 146 -11.55 -8.15 17.84
CA ILE A 146 -11.61 -8.05 19.30
C ILE A 146 -10.21 -8.09 19.89
N LYS A 147 -9.35 -8.98 19.39
CA LYS A 147 -8.06 -9.25 20.00
C LYS A 147 -7.02 -9.65 18.94
N VAL A 148 -5.80 -9.17 19.16
CA VAL A 148 -4.61 -9.59 18.41
C VAL A 148 -3.54 -10.01 19.41
N TRP A 149 -2.90 -11.14 19.15
CA TRP A 149 -1.78 -11.64 19.95
C TRP A 149 -0.79 -12.39 19.10
N THR A 150 0.34 -12.72 19.69
CA THR A 150 1.37 -13.55 19.05
C THR A 150 1.41 -14.93 19.70
N GLU A 151 1.64 -15.95 18.89
CA GLU A 151 1.96 -17.31 19.34
C GLU A 151 3.37 -17.66 18.86
N ASP A 152 4.17 -18.25 19.74
CA ASP A 152 5.48 -18.76 19.38
C ASP A 152 5.34 -19.91 18.36
N LEU A 153 6.34 -20.03 17.48
CA LEU A 153 6.40 -21.05 16.43
C LEU A 153 7.13 -22.29 16.91
#